data_7f5dfd5d9320f925658dd5f58feffdc1
#
_entry.id   7f5dfd5d9320f925658dd5f58feffdc1
#
_cell.length_a   1.000
_cell.length_b   1.000
_cell.length_c   1.000
_cell.angle_alpha   90.00
_cell.angle_beta   90.00
_cell.angle_gamma   90.00
#
_symmetry.space_group_name_H-M   'P 1'
#
loop_
_entity.id
_entity.type
_entity.pdbx_description
1 polymer ?
#
loop_
_entity_poly.entity_id
_entity_poly.type
_entity_poly.pdbx_seq_one_letter_code
_entity_poly.pdbx_strand_id
1 'polypeptide(L)'
;MLINQGDIFWIDLDAPYGSEPGYYHPYVVIQNNVFNRSRISTVVVCTLTSNLRRAVAPGNVLLEVGEADLPDQSVINVSQILTVSKTKLGEKIGTLSAERVRQILDGVRLLTEPREVE
;
A
#
# COMPACT_ATOMS: atom_id res chain seq x y z
N MET A 1 11.80 -15.11 0.78
CA MET A 1 11.64 -13.70 0.34
C MET A 1 11.68 -12.80 1.56
N LEU A 2 12.53 -11.79 1.53
CA LEU A 2 12.60 -10.78 2.59
C LEU A 2 11.61 -9.67 2.30
N ILE A 3 10.69 -9.44 3.24
CA ILE A 3 9.65 -8.42 3.11
C ILE A 3 9.90 -7.35 4.16
N ASN A 4 9.94 -6.09 3.73
CA ASN A 4 10.08 -4.95 4.63
C ASN A 4 8.89 -4.01 4.50
N GLN A 5 8.52 -3.38 5.60
CA GLN A 5 7.55 -2.29 5.59
C GLN A 5 8.02 -1.21 4.61
N GLY A 6 7.15 -0.77 3.73
CA GLY A 6 7.48 0.20 2.69
C GLY A 6 7.86 -0.42 1.35
N ASP A 7 8.09 -1.72 1.28
CA ASP A 7 8.33 -2.40 0.01
C ASP A 7 7.07 -2.38 -0.85
N ILE A 8 7.27 -2.20 -2.15
CA ILE A 8 6.19 -2.21 -3.13
C ILE A 8 6.34 -3.45 -4.01
N PHE A 9 5.27 -4.22 -4.09
CA PHE A 9 5.23 -5.46 -4.88
C PHE A 9 4.08 -5.40 -5.88
N TRP A 10 4.28 -6.03 -7.04
CA TRP A 10 3.18 -6.41 -7.90
C TRP A 10 2.41 -7.53 -7.21
N ILE A 11 1.09 -7.39 -7.17
CA ILE A 11 0.21 -8.44 -6.65
C ILE A 11 -0.88 -8.70 -7.69
N ASP A 12 -1.06 -9.99 -8.02
CA ASP A 12 -2.10 -10.44 -8.92
C ASP A 12 -3.24 -11.01 -8.08
N LEU A 13 -4.37 -10.33 -8.08
CA LEU A 13 -5.58 -10.81 -7.43
C LEU A 13 -6.47 -11.48 -8.46
N ASP A 14 -7.09 -12.59 -8.06
CA ASP A 14 -7.92 -13.38 -8.97
C ASP A 14 -9.19 -12.63 -9.40
N ALA A 15 -9.61 -11.64 -8.64
CA ALA A 15 -10.80 -10.86 -8.93
C ALA A 15 -10.58 -9.40 -8.55
N PRO A 16 -11.32 -8.45 -9.17
CA PRO A 16 -11.24 -7.05 -8.77
C PRO A 16 -11.59 -6.87 -7.30
N TYR A 17 -10.93 -5.90 -6.66
CA TYR A 17 -11.15 -5.55 -5.27
C TYR A 17 -11.72 -4.14 -5.19
N GLY A 18 -12.95 -4.02 -4.66
CA GLY A 18 -13.61 -2.74 -4.56
C GLY A 18 -13.82 -2.10 -5.92
N SER A 19 -13.52 -0.81 -6.02
CA SER A 19 -13.63 -0.05 -7.26
C SER A 19 -12.37 -0.12 -8.12
N GLU A 20 -11.33 -0.82 -7.67
CA GLU A 20 -10.09 -0.95 -8.40
C GLU A 20 -10.18 -2.11 -9.39
N PRO A 21 -9.50 -2.01 -10.55
CA PRO A 21 -9.44 -3.12 -11.50
C PRO A 21 -8.55 -4.24 -10.99
N GLY A 22 -8.59 -4.71 -9.93
CA GLY A 22 -7.87 -5.56 -9.03
C GLY A 22 -7.02 -6.71 -9.54
N TYR A 23 -6.64 -6.79 -10.78
CA TYR A 23 -5.90 -7.95 -11.25
C TYR A 23 -4.42 -7.86 -10.91
N TYR A 24 -3.68 -6.98 -11.55
CA TYR A 24 -2.23 -6.87 -11.38
C TYR A 24 -1.87 -5.43 -11.10
N HIS A 25 -1.62 -5.12 -9.84
CA HIS A 25 -1.38 -3.77 -9.35
C HIS A 25 -0.22 -3.71 -8.39
N PRO A 26 0.40 -2.55 -8.24
CA PRO A 26 1.36 -2.34 -7.17
C PRO A 26 0.63 -2.12 -5.84
N TYR A 27 1.21 -2.71 -4.79
CA TYR A 27 0.75 -2.56 -3.42
C TYR A 27 1.96 -2.32 -2.52
N VAL A 28 1.79 -1.47 -1.52
CA VAL A 28 2.85 -1.20 -0.54
C VAL A 28 2.59 -1.99 0.74
N VAL A 29 3.64 -2.60 1.27
CA VAL A 29 3.58 -3.30 2.56
C VAL A 29 3.50 -2.26 3.67
N ILE A 30 2.43 -2.31 4.47
CA ILE A 30 2.27 -1.43 5.62
C ILE A 30 2.50 -2.17 6.95
N GLN A 31 2.53 -3.49 6.91
CA GLN A 31 2.79 -4.33 8.07
C GLN A 31 4.23 -4.12 8.55
N ASN A 32 4.41 -3.95 9.86
CA ASN A 32 5.73 -3.68 10.40
C ASN A 32 6.66 -4.91 10.33
N ASN A 33 7.96 -4.67 10.50
CA ASN A 33 8.95 -5.71 10.28
C ASN A 33 8.99 -6.79 11.36
N VAL A 34 8.48 -6.52 12.56
CA VAL A 34 8.35 -7.56 13.58
C VAL A 34 7.42 -8.65 13.06
N PHE A 35 6.28 -8.26 12.51
CA PHE A 35 5.33 -9.20 11.90
C PHE A 35 5.88 -9.79 10.60
N ASN A 36 6.56 -8.98 9.79
CA ASN A 36 7.14 -9.46 8.53
C ASN A 36 8.18 -10.56 8.75
N ARG A 37 8.90 -10.52 9.88
CA ARG A 37 9.92 -11.52 10.24
C ARG A 37 9.34 -12.71 10.99
N SER A 38 8.09 -12.61 11.44
CA SER A 38 7.43 -13.69 12.15
C SER A 38 7.00 -14.80 11.18
N ARG A 39 6.39 -15.85 11.73
CA ARG A 39 5.87 -16.98 10.94
C ARG A 39 4.49 -16.71 10.34
N ILE A 40 3.95 -15.52 10.57
CA ILE A 40 2.64 -15.20 9.98
C ILE A 40 2.70 -15.35 8.45
N SER A 41 1.71 -16.02 7.89
CA SER A 41 1.71 -16.35 6.46
C SER A 41 1.10 -15.24 5.60
N THR A 42 0.58 -14.20 6.24
CA THR A 42 -0.10 -13.10 5.56
C THR A 42 0.65 -11.80 5.75
N VAL A 43 0.34 -10.83 4.89
CA VAL A 43 0.92 -9.50 4.95
C VAL A 43 -0.17 -8.46 4.66
N VAL A 44 -0.17 -7.38 5.43
CA VAL A 44 -1.10 -6.27 5.24
C VAL A 44 -0.47 -5.28 4.27
N VAL A 45 -1.22 -4.97 3.22
CA VAL A 45 -0.78 -4.08 2.15
C VAL A 45 -1.82 -3.01 1.88
N CYS A 46 -1.39 -1.98 1.17
CA CYS A 46 -2.24 -0.86 0.78
C CYS A 46 -2.09 -0.62 -0.72
N THR A 47 -3.19 -0.27 -1.36
CA THR A 47 -3.26 -0.12 -2.82
C THR A 47 -2.56 1.15 -3.28
N LEU A 48 -1.84 1.05 -4.40
CA LEU A 48 -1.40 2.21 -5.16
C LEU A 48 -2.26 2.33 -6.42
N THR A 49 -2.59 3.55 -6.80
CA THR A 49 -3.36 3.83 -8.02
C THR A 49 -2.66 4.89 -8.85
N SER A 50 -2.76 4.80 -10.17
CA SER A 50 -2.30 5.85 -11.07
C SER A 50 -3.34 6.94 -11.28
N ASN A 51 -4.51 6.83 -10.68
CA ASN A 51 -5.52 7.87 -10.73
C ASN A 51 -5.16 9.01 -9.76
N LEU A 52 -4.53 10.05 -10.29
CA LEU A 52 -4.01 11.17 -9.49
C LEU A 52 -5.11 12.00 -8.81
N ARG A 53 -6.35 11.86 -9.23
CA ARG A 53 -7.48 12.52 -8.55
C ARG A 53 -7.64 12.03 -7.11
N ARG A 54 -7.17 10.82 -6.83
CA ARG A 54 -7.24 10.26 -5.48
C ARG A 54 -6.33 10.97 -4.49
N ALA A 55 -5.39 11.80 -4.97
CA ALA A 55 -4.48 12.54 -4.10
C ALA A 55 -5.19 13.52 -3.16
N VAL A 56 -6.39 13.99 -3.52
CA VAL A 56 -7.14 14.93 -2.68
C VAL A 56 -7.89 14.26 -1.53
N ALA A 57 -8.01 12.94 -1.54
CA ALA A 57 -8.69 12.24 -0.46
C ALA A 57 -7.86 12.30 0.82
N PRO A 58 -8.52 12.49 2.00
CA PRO A 58 -7.79 12.60 3.25
C PRO A 58 -6.89 11.39 3.51
N GLY A 59 -5.66 11.66 3.92
CA GLY A 59 -4.69 10.63 4.28
C GLY A 59 -3.95 10.00 3.11
N ASN A 60 -4.42 10.20 1.89
CA ASN A 60 -3.74 9.65 0.71
C ASN A 60 -2.42 10.38 0.46
N VAL A 61 -1.46 9.67 -0.13
CA VAL A 61 -0.10 10.17 -0.34
C VAL A 61 0.21 10.18 -1.83
N LEU A 62 0.48 11.37 -2.37
CA LEU A 62 0.94 11.52 -3.76
C LEU A 62 2.45 11.34 -3.81
N LEU A 63 2.91 10.40 -4.62
CA LEU A 63 4.32 10.15 -4.83
C LEU A 63 4.85 10.96 -6.01
N GLU A 64 6.15 11.23 -5.98
CA GLU A 64 6.84 11.89 -7.10
C GLU A 64 6.96 10.95 -8.29
N VAL A 65 7.10 11.51 -9.49
CA VAL A 65 7.38 10.72 -10.70
C VAL A 65 8.69 9.94 -10.51
N GLY A 66 8.64 8.65 -10.77
CA GLY A 66 9.81 7.77 -10.66
C GLY A 66 10.16 7.34 -9.25
N GLU A 67 9.43 7.79 -8.25
CA GLU A 67 9.70 7.44 -6.87
C GLU A 67 9.54 5.93 -6.66
N ALA A 68 10.49 5.33 -5.92
CA ALA A 68 10.50 3.89 -5.62
C ALA A 68 10.42 3.01 -6.88
N ASP A 69 10.97 3.49 -7.99
CA ASP A 69 11.00 2.78 -9.28
C ASP A 69 9.63 2.46 -9.86
N LEU A 70 8.59 3.16 -9.41
CA LEU A 70 7.25 2.96 -9.96
C LEU A 70 7.20 3.41 -11.43
N PRO A 71 6.54 2.64 -12.29
CA PRO A 71 6.45 2.99 -13.71
C PRO A 71 5.60 4.23 -13.97
N ASP A 72 4.60 4.48 -13.11
CA ASP A 72 3.70 5.62 -13.25
C ASP A 72 3.67 6.43 -11.97
N GLN A 73 3.42 7.74 -12.10
CA GLN A 73 3.13 8.54 -10.92
C GLN A 73 1.91 7.95 -10.21
N SER A 74 1.99 7.79 -8.91
CA SER A 74 1.01 7.02 -8.15
C SER A 74 0.57 7.73 -6.89
N VAL A 75 -0.61 7.34 -6.42
CA VAL A 75 -1.17 7.76 -5.15
C VAL A 75 -1.37 6.52 -4.29
N ILE A 76 -0.94 6.61 -3.04
CA ILE A 76 -1.23 5.57 -2.07
C ILE A 76 -2.62 5.83 -1.51
N ASN A 77 -3.51 4.85 -1.73
CA ASN A 77 -4.91 4.97 -1.33
C ASN A 77 -5.11 4.28 0.01
N VAL A 78 -4.98 5.06 1.10
CA VAL A 78 -4.95 4.50 2.46
C VAL A 78 -6.27 3.89 2.90
N SER A 79 -7.37 4.16 2.20
CA SER A 79 -8.66 3.54 2.51
C SER A 79 -8.80 2.14 1.93
N GLN A 80 -7.87 1.71 1.08
CA GLN A 80 -7.89 0.37 0.48
C GLN A 80 -6.76 -0.48 1.02
N ILE A 81 -6.98 -1.01 2.20
CA ILE A 81 -6.05 -1.88 2.91
C ILE A 81 -6.59 -3.31 2.80
N LEU A 82 -5.70 -4.25 2.49
CA LEU A 82 -6.11 -5.64 2.47
C LEU A 82 -4.98 -6.53 2.99
N THR A 83 -5.37 -7.72 3.41
CA THR A 83 -4.45 -8.74 3.87
C THR A 83 -4.39 -9.83 2.82
N VAL A 84 -3.19 -10.15 2.39
CA VAL A 84 -2.98 -11.18 1.37
C VAL A 84 -1.99 -12.22 1.89
N SER A 85 -2.02 -13.42 1.31
CA SER A 85 -0.98 -14.41 1.56
C SER A 85 0.36 -13.89 1.05
N LYS A 86 1.42 -14.13 1.79
CA LYS A 86 2.78 -13.79 1.33
C LYS A 86 3.10 -14.42 -0.03
N THR A 87 2.46 -15.55 -0.35
CA THR A 87 2.65 -16.21 -1.64
C THR A 87 2.07 -15.44 -2.82
N LYS A 88 1.22 -14.44 -2.55
CA LYS A 88 0.65 -13.59 -3.60
C LYS A 88 1.57 -12.45 -4.02
N LEU A 89 2.62 -12.18 -3.26
CA LEU A 89 3.57 -11.14 -3.61
C LEU A 89 4.35 -11.54 -4.85
N GLY A 90 4.25 -10.73 -5.87
CA GLY A 90 4.99 -10.91 -7.11
C GLY A 90 6.35 -10.22 -7.05
N GLU A 91 6.76 -9.64 -8.16
CA GLU A 91 8.04 -8.96 -8.26
C GLU A 91 8.03 -7.67 -7.42
N LYS A 92 9.12 -7.47 -6.68
CA LYS A 92 9.31 -6.23 -5.94
C LYS A 92 9.67 -5.10 -6.91
N ILE A 93 8.96 -3.99 -6.80
CA ILE A 93 9.21 -2.81 -7.63
C ILE A 93 10.29 -1.94 -7.00
N GLY A 94 10.13 -1.60 -5.73
CA GLY A 94 11.05 -0.73 -5.01
C GLY A 94 10.66 -0.62 -3.55
N THR A 95 11.26 0.36 -2.88
CA THR A 95 11.02 0.59 -1.45
C THR A 95 10.85 2.09 -1.22
N LEU A 96 9.80 2.45 -0.49
CA LEU A 96 9.57 3.83 -0.09
C LEU A 96 10.50 4.23 1.05
N SER A 97 10.78 5.53 1.15
CA SER A 97 11.55 6.09 2.26
C SER A 97 10.79 5.97 3.58
N ALA A 98 11.54 6.07 4.68
CA ALA A 98 10.94 6.10 6.02
C ALA A 98 9.94 7.25 6.18
N GLU A 99 10.22 8.39 5.55
CA GLU A 99 9.31 9.53 5.58
C GLU A 99 7.97 9.20 4.91
N ARG A 100 8.02 8.54 3.74
CA ARG A 100 6.80 8.13 3.04
C ARG A 100 6.02 7.10 3.85
N VAL A 101 6.70 6.15 4.46
CA VAL A 101 6.06 5.16 5.33
C VAL A 101 5.33 5.87 6.47
N ARG A 102 5.96 6.87 7.09
CA ARG A 102 5.32 7.65 8.16
C ARG A 102 4.06 8.35 7.66
N GLN A 103 4.11 8.96 6.48
CA GLN A 103 2.94 9.60 5.88
C GLN A 103 1.80 8.62 5.65
N ILE A 104 2.11 7.42 5.17
CA ILE A 104 1.11 6.38 4.97
C ILE A 104 0.48 5.98 6.31
N LEU A 105 1.29 5.74 7.33
CA LEU A 105 0.79 5.33 8.64
C LEU A 105 -0.03 6.44 9.29
N ASP A 106 0.34 7.70 9.09
CA ASP A 106 -0.47 8.83 9.53
C ASP A 106 -1.82 8.84 8.82
N GLY A 107 -1.84 8.53 7.53
CA GLY A 107 -3.08 8.40 6.76
C GLY A 107 -3.95 7.26 7.25
N VAL A 108 -3.36 6.12 7.56
CA VAL A 108 -4.08 4.97 8.13
C VAL A 108 -4.64 5.32 9.50
N ARG A 109 -3.87 6.03 10.32
CA ARG A 109 -4.34 6.51 11.62
C ARG A 109 -5.54 7.43 11.45
N LEU A 110 -5.46 8.37 10.52
CA LEU A 110 -6.57 9.28 10.23
C LEU A 110 -7.83 8.52 9.85
N LEU A 111 -7.68 7.45 9.08
CA LEU A 111 -8.80 6.61 8.64
C LEU A 111 -9.45 5.86 9.80
N THR A 112 -8.66 5.40 10.75
CA THR A 112 -9.11 4.46 11.79
C THR A 112 -9.35 5.09 13.14
N GLU A 113 -8.83 6.29 13.38
CA GLU A 113 -8.96 6.96 14.66
C GLU A 113 -10.42 7.35 14.91
N PRO A 114 -10.97 7.07 16.12
CA PRO A 114 -12.35 7.42 16.41
C PRO A 114 -12.58 8.92 16.30
N ARG A 115 -13.68 9.28 15.65
CA ARG A 115 -14.10 10.66 15.48
C ARG A 115 -15.60 10.78 15.64
N GLU A 116 -16.03 11.94 16.08
CA GLU A 116 -17.45 12.22 16.17
C GLU A 116 -18.04 12.48 14.79
N VAL A 117 -19.25 11.99 14.60
CA VAL A 117 -20.02 12.20 13.37
C VAL A 117 -21.12 13.20 13.69
N GLU A 118 -21.22 14.25 12.90
CA GLU A 118 -22.26 15.27 13.05
C GLU A 118 -23.43 15.06 12.12
#